data_d568dc45c116341c49ad6953e95603b0
#
_entry.id   d568dc45c116341c49ad6953e95603b0
#
_cell.length_a   1.000
_cell.length_b   1.000
_cell.length_c   1.000
_cell.angle_alpha   90.00
_cell.angle_beta   90.00
_cell.angle_gamma   90.00
#
_symmetry.space_group_name_H-M   'P 1'
#
loop_
_entity.id
_entity.type
_entity.pdbx_description
1 polymer ?
#
loop_
_entity_poly.entity_id
_entity_poly.type
_entity_poly.pdbx_seq_one_letter_code
_entity_poly.pdbx_strand_id
1 'polypeptide(L)'
;KVVIEDGVTSIGELAFFKCSSLTNITIPDSVTCIEYAAFHGCSSLSSITIPNSVTSIGIYAFVICSSLTSITIPDGVTSIGYGAFSECSSLKTISLSCKSSLKKSDFGDQANLVSYTNQHLLTKTAAKAATCTESGNKEYWTCKHCGKYFLSDDTNPETAKAVEQSETILPALKHKNAITRGAVEPNGTKPGYSGDR
;
A
#
# COMPACT_ATOMS: atom_id res chain seq x y z
N LYS A 1 -20.24 21.94 15.93
CA LYS A 1 -19.80 21.41 14.61
C LYS A 1 -19.04 22.49 13.88
N VAL A 2 -17.83 22.17 13.44
CA VAL A 2 -17.01 23.03 12.58
C VAL A 2 -17.04 22.43 11.17
N VAL A 3 -17.16 23.28 10.15
CA VAL A 3 -17.05 22.92 8.74
C VAL A 3 -15.90 23.74 8.17
N ILE A 4 -14.94 23.07 7.56
CA ILE A 4 -13.86 23.72 6.81
C ILE A 4 -14.35 23.86 5.37
N GLU A 5 -14.21 25.05 4.80
CA GLU A 5 -14.68 25.35 3.45
C GLU A 5 -13.75 24.72 2.40
N ASP A 6 -14.32 24.46 1.22
CA ASP A 6 -13.57 24.00 0.06
C ASP A 6 -12.50 25.03 -0.34
N GLY A 7 -11.35 24.52 -0.82
CA GLY A 7 -10.20 25.33 -1.18
C GLY A 7 -9.14 25.43 -0.06
N VAL A 8 -9.44 25.05 1.17
CA VAL A 8 -8.42 24.86 2.21
C VAL A 8 -7.60 23.62 1.86
N THR A 9 -6.28 23.79 1.73
CA THR A 9 -5.38 22.70 1.29
C THR A 9 -4.64 22.02 2.44
N SER A 10 -4.59 22.64 3.62
CA SER A 10 -3.97 22.03 4.81
C SER A 10 -4.73 22.41 6.08
N ILE A 11 -4.73 21.50 7.06
CA ILE A 11 -5.03 21.84 8.45
C ILE A 11 -3.71 22.21 9.10
N GLY A 12 -3.49 23.51 9.27
CA GLY A 12 -2.21 24.06 9.72
C GLY A 12 -1.80 23.63 11.13
N GLU A 13 -0.55 23.91 11.45
CA GLU A 13 0.02 23.66 12.78
C GLU A 13 -0.85 24.30 13.87
N LEU A 14 -1.20 23.50 14.90
CA LEU A 14 -1.96 23.93 16.07
C LEU A 14 -3.36 24.50 15.74
N ALA A 15 -3.90 24.33 14.53
CA ALA A 15 -5.14 24.97 14.07
C ALA A 15 -6.33 24.76 15.01
N PHE A 16 -6.45 23.59 15.63
CA PHE A 16 -7.49 23.24 16.63
C PHE A 16 -6.87 22.81 17.98
N PHE A 17 -5.69 23.36 18.31
CA PHE A 17 -5.00 23.02 19.55
C PHE A 17 -5.88 23.32 20.77
N LYS A 18 -6.08 22.27 21.59
CA LYS A 18 -6.92 22.32 22.82
C LYS A 18 -8.36 22.78 22.59
N CYS A 19 -8.91 22.59 21.40
CA CYS A 19 -10.34 22.79 21.15
C CYS A 19 -11.15 21.69 21.85
N SER A 20 -11.14 21.69 23.20
CA SER A 20 -11.71 20.61 24.01
C SER A 20 -13.22 20.42 23.85
N SER A 21 -13.95 21.42 23.36
CA SER A 21 -15.37 21.34 23.06
C SER A 21 -15.71 20.91 21.63
N LEU A 22 -14.70 20.66 20.79
CA LEU A 22 -14.87 20.21 19.41
C LEU A 22 -15.31 18.74 19.40
N THR A 23 -16.57 18.49 19.04
CA THR A 23 -17.14 17.13 18.98
C THR A 23 -17.11 16.51 17.59
N ASN A 24 -17.16 17.33 16.55
CA ASN A 24 -17.15 16.89 15.16
C ASN A 24 -16.61 18.00 14.25
N ILE A 25 -15.90 17.61 13.21
CA ILE A 25 -15.39 18.50 12.18
C ILE A 25 -15.53 17.83 10.81
N THR A 26 -15.89 18.62 9.80
CA THR A 26 -15.90 18.19 8.40
C THR A 26 -14.67 18.75 7.71
N ILE A 27 -13.84 17.88 7.14
CA ILE A 27 -12.63 18.22 6.38
C ILE A 27 -12.96 18.01 4.91
N PRO A 28 -12.79 19.01 4.03
CA PRO A 28 -13.08 18.88 2.61
C PRO A 28 -11.98 18.10 1.86
N ASP A 29 -12.33 17.60 0.68
CA ASP A 29 -11.40 16.84 -0.18
C ASP A 29 -10.26 17.69 -0.78
N SER A 30 -10.28 19.01 -0.59
CA SER A 30 -9.17 19.89 -0.94
C SER A 30 -7.97 19.79 0.01
N VAL A 31 -8.17 19.24 1.23
CA VAL A 31 -7.11 19.12 2.24
C VAL A 31 -6.18 17.96 1.89
N THR A 32 -4.88 18.24 1.81
CA THR A 32 -3.84 17.26 1.48
C THR A 32 -2.94 16.91 2.66
N CYS A 33 -2.90 17.72 3.71
CA CYS A 33 -2.11 17.42 4.91
C CYS A 33 -2.80 17.91 6.20
N ILE A 34 -2.54 17.18 7.28
CA ILE A 34 -2.88 17.56 8.65
C ILE A 34 -1.52 17.76 9.34
N GLU A 35 -1.25 18.97 9.81
CA GLU A 35 0.08 19.37 10.26
C GLU A 35 0.31 19.08 11.75
N TYR A 36 1.47 19.56 12.27
CA TYR A 36 1.89 19.36 13.64
C TYR A 36 0.80 19.76 14.63
N ALA A 37 0.46 18.86 15.57
CA ALA A 37 -0.46 19.08 16.67
C ALA A 37 -1.82 19.73 16.30
N ALA A 38 -2.27 19.57 15.05
CA ALA A 38 -3.44 20.26 14.50
C ALA A 38 -4.71 20.05 15.34
N PHE A 39 -4.92 18.86 15.91
CA PHE A 39 -6.05 18.51 16.78
C PHE A 39 -5.62 18.08 18.18
N HIS A 40 -4.40 18.46 18.60
CA HIS A 40 -3.91 18.12 19.93
C HIS A 40 -4.88 18.61 21.02
N GLY A 41 -5.29 17.72 21.90
CA GLY A 41 -6.18 18.05 23.03
C GLY A 41 -7.64 18.34 22.66
N CYS A 42 -8.10 17.92 21.48
CA CYS A 42 -9.51 17.92 21.12
C CYS A 42 -10.25 16.79 21.88
N SER A 43 -10.33 16.91 23.19
CA SER A 43 -10.76 15.82 24.08
C SER A 43 -12.19 15.35 23.89
N SER A 44 -13.09 16.18 23.33
CA SER A 44 -14.47 15.80 23.00
C SER A 44 -14.64 15.26 21.56
N LEU A 45 -13.59 15.22 20.74
CA LEU A 45 -13.67 14.74 19.36
C LEU A 45 -13.86 13.23 19.37
N SER A 46 -15.09 12.78 19.11
CA SER A 46 -15.45 11.36 19.17
C SER A 46 -15.27 10.62 17.86
N SER A 47 -15.33 11.33 16.75
CA SER A 47 -15.11 10.80 15.41
C SER A 47 -14.57 11.88 14.48
N ILE A 48 -13.78 11.47 13.49
CA ILE A 48 -13.30 12.32 12.41
C ILE A 48 -13.16 11.48 11.15
N THR A 49 -13.58 12.05 10.03
CA THR A 49 -13.35 11.46 8.70
C THR A 49 -12.18 12.18 8.04
N ILE A 50 -11.13 11.44 7.73
CA ILE A 50 -9.98 11.95 6.97
C ILE A 50 -10.26 11.69 5.49
N PRO A 51 -10.27 12.71 4.62
CA PRO A 51 -10.52 12.53 3.20
C PRO A 51 -9.37 11.82 2.49
N ASN A 52 -9.67 11.18 1.34
CA ASN A 52 -8.69 10.42 0.56
C ASN A 52 -7.57 11.29 -0.06
N SER A 53 -7.77 12.59 -0.12
CA SER A 53 -6.77 13.57 -0.56
C SER A 53 -5.60 13.75 0.40
N VAL A 54 -5.79 13.39 1.68
CA VAL A 54 -4.75 13.57 2.70
C VAL A 54 -3.62 12.56 2.47
N THR A 55 -2.41 13.08 2.36
CA THR A 55 -1.18 12.29 2.13
C THR A 55 -0.30 12.17 3.36
N SER A 56 -0.45 13.08 4.33
CA SER A 56 0.34 13.06 5.56
C SER A 56 -0.44 13.51 6.78
N ILE A 57 -0.15 12.87 7.91
CA ILE A 57 -0.62 13.25 9.25
C ILE A 57 0.62 13.60 10.09
N GLY A 58 0.65 14.81 10.62
CA GLY A 58 1.79 15.38 11.33
C GLY A 58 2.06 14.76 12.69
N ILE A 59 3.23 15.12 13.25
CA ILE A 59 3.64 14.75 14.61
C ILE A 59 2.59 15.28 15.60
N TYR A 60 2.16 14.45 16.55
CA TYR A 60 1.18 14.78 17.59
C TYR A 60 -0.17 15.28 17.10
N ALA A 61 -0.54 15.04 15.85
CA ALA A 61 -1.73 15.64 15.23
C ALA A 61 -3.02 15.41 16.01
N PHE A 62 -3.22 14.24 16.64
CA PHE A 62 -4.39 13.85 17.42
C PHE A 62 -4.06 13.46 18.87
N VAL A 63 -2.94 13.95 19.40
CA VAL A 63 -2.57 13.64 20.81
C VAL A 63 -3.67 14.12 21.76
N ILE A 64 -3.98 13.29 22.78
CA ILE A 64 -5.02 13.59 23.80
C ILE A 64 -6.42 13.82 23.19
N CYS A 65 -6.76 13.22 22.05
CA CYS A 65 -8.12 13.12 21.58
C CYS A 65 -8.86 11.98 22.34
N SER A 66 -9.09 12.21 23.64
CA SER A 66 -9.49 11.15 24.58
C SER A 66 -10.86 10.53 24.31
N SER A 67 -11.77 11.20 23.57
CA SER A 67 -13.06 10.66 23.16
C SER A 67 -13.04 9.93 21.83
N LEU A 68 -11.93 9.97 21.07
CA LEU A 68 -11.82 9.31 19.77
C LEU A 68 -11.80 7.79 19.96
N THR A 69 -12.79 7.08 19.40
CA THR A 69 -12.94 5.63 19.61
C THR A 69 -12.36 4.78 18.49
N SER A 70 -12.40 5.29 17.28
CA SER A 70 -11.85 4.63 16.09
C SER A 70 -11.47 5.66 15.03
N ILE A 71 -10.54 5.31 14.18
CA ILE A 71 -10.16 6.13 13.03
C ILE A 71 -9.84 5.24 11.84
N THR A 72 -10.26 5.66 10.65
CA THR A 72 -9.85 5.05 9.38
C THR A 72 -8.83 5.95 8.71
N ILE A 73 -7.68 5.38 8.38
CA ILE A 73 -6.63 6.07 7.63
C ILE A 73 -6.80 5.76 6.15
N PRO A 74 -7.03 6.78 5.31
CA PRO A 74 -7.19 6.59 3.86
C PRO A 74 -5.93 6.02 3.19
N ASP A 75 -6.12 5.38 2.04
CA ASP A 75 -5.04 4.77 1.25
C ASP A 75 -4.02 5.79 0.73
N GLY A 76 -4.44 7.06 0.58
CA GLY A 76 -3.59 8.18 0.18
C GLY A 76 -2.53 8.58 1.21
N VAL A 77 -2.76 8.27 2.48
CA VAL A 77 -1.81 8.64 3.55
C VAL A 77 -0.58 7.76 3.46
N THR A 78 0.56 8.39 3.23
CA THR A 78 1.87 7.73 3.10
C THR A 78 2.80 7.98 4.28
N SER A 79 2.44 8.92 5.16
CA SER A 79 3.26 9.29 6.32
C SER A 79 2.40 9.59 7.54
N ILE A 80 2.80 9.01 8.67
CA ILE A 80 2.25 9.28 10.01
C ILE A 80 3.38 9.81 10.89
N GLY A 81 3.17 10.98 11.47
CA GLY A 81 4.12 11.59 12.39
C GLY A 81 4.20 10.89 13.75
N TYR A 82 5.34 11.01 14.40
CA TYR A 82 5.56 10.44 15.71
C TYR A 82 4.46 10.86 16.70
N GLY A 83 3.92 9.88 17.44
CA GLY A 83 2.90 10.12 18.47
C GLY A 83 1.58 10.69 17.96
N ALA A 84 1.29 10.59 16.66
CA ALA A 84 0.08 11.20 16.07
C ALA A 84 -1.21 10.87 16.83
N PHE A 85 -1.32 9.68 17.42
CA PHE A 85 -2.49 9.21 18.17
C PHE A 85 -2.18 8.89 19.64
N SER A 86 -1.07 9.38 20.17
CA SER A 86 -0.70 9.14 21.57
C SER A 86 -1.74 9.72 22.52
N GLU A 87 -1.92 9.06 23.66
CA GLU A 87 -2.86 9.46 24.71
C GLU A 87 -4.34 9.57 24.26
N CYS A 88 -4.73 8.95 23.16
CA CYS A 88 -6.11 8.76 22.76
C CYS A 88 -6.74 7.62 23.58
N SER A 89 -7.08 7.85 24.84
CA SER A 89 -7.43 6.80 25.83
C SER A 89 -8.64 5.95 25.47
N SER A 90 -9.56 6.45 24.65
CA SER A 90 -10.72 5.69 24.16
C SER A 90 -10.48 5.00 22.82
N LEU A 91 -9.34 5.20 22.17
CA LEU A 91 -9.07 4.66 20.84
C LEU A 91 -8.85 3.15 20.91
N LYS A 92 -9.70 2.41 20.19
CA LYS A 92 -9.70 0.95 20.16
C LYS A 92 -9.19 0.39 18.82
N THR A 93 -9.36 1.14 17.73
CA THR A 93 -9.07 0.64 16.40
C THR A 93 -8.56 1.76 15.50
N ILE A 94 -7.45 1.50 14.83
CA ILE A 94 -6.94 2.26 13.69
C ILE A 94 -7.08 1.36 12.46
N SER A 95 -7.94 1.73 11.52
CA SER A 95 -8.26 0.89 10.37
C SER A 95 -7.44 1.27 9.16
N LEU A 96 -6.77 0.29 8.54
CA LEU A 96 -6.08 0.39 7.26
C LEU A 96 -6.74 -0.53 6.24
N SER A 97 -6.63 -0.23 4.96
CA SER A 97 -6.95 -1.19 3.89
C SER A 97 -5.69 -1.92 3.41
N CYS A 98 -5.85 -3.01 2.67
CA CYS A 98 -4.72 -3.70 2.03
C CYS A 98 -4.00 -2.87 0.94
N LYS A 99 -4.58 -1.74 0.52
CA LYS A 99 -3.96 -0.78 -0.41
C LYS A 99 -2.97 0.13 0.29
N SER A 100 -3.14 0.37 1.59
CA SER A 100 -2.29 1.28 2.35
C SER A 100 -0.81 0.92 2.20
N SER A 101 0.04 1.95 2.08
CA SER A 101 1.49 1.80 2.14
C SER A 101 2.01 1.74 3.59
N LEU A 102 1.17 2.13 4.56
CA LEU A 102 1.51 2.15 5.98
C LEU A 102 1.52 0.75 6.58
N LYS A 103 2.35 0.58 7.59
CA LYS A 103 2.49 -0.64 8.39
C LYS A 103 2.13 -0.34 9.84
N LYS A 104 1.88 -1.37 10.64
CA LYS A 104 1.67 -1.22 12.09
C LYS A 104 2.79 -0.47 12.79
N SER A 105 4.06 -0.69 12.37
CA SER A 105 5.23 -0.01 12.93
C SER A 105 5.19 1.51 12.81
N ASP A 106 4.46 2.06 11.85
CA ASP A 106 4.37 3.49 11.60
C ASP A 106 3.52 4.22 12.67
N PHE A 107 2.80 3.45 13.49
CA PHE A 107 1.92 3.95 14.56
C PHE A 107 2.55 3.88 15.96
N GLY A 108 3.82 3.50 16.07
CA GLY A 108 4.54 3.46 17.34
C GLY A 108 3.80 2.66 18.42
N ASP A 109 3.56 3.28 19.57
CA ASP A 109 2.90 2.65 20.73
C ASP A 109 1.45 2.22 20.45
N GLN A 110 0.80 2.74 19.40
CA GLN A 110 -0.55 2.37 18.96
C GLN A 110 -0.57 1.26 17.92
N ALA A 111 0.57 0.66 17.60
CA ALA A 111 0.69 -0.42 16.60
C ALA A 111 -0.28 -1.59 16.84
N ASN A 112 -0.56 -1.91 18.11
CA ASN A 112 -1.49 -2.97 18.52
C ASN A 112 -2.97 -2.64 18.22
N LEU A 113 -3.32 -1.36 18.01
CA LEU A 113 -4.67 -0.91 17.66
C LEU A 113 -4.93 -0.97 16.14
N VAL A 114 -3.88 -1.16 15.34
CA VAL A 114 -3.98 -1.19 13.88
C VAL A 114 -4.59 -2.51 13.43
N SER A 115 -5.65 -2.41 12.65
CA SER A 115 -6.31 -3.52 11.97
C SER A 115 -6.51 -3.24 10.49
N TYR A 116 -6.55 -4.29 9.68
CA TYR A 116 -6.84 -4.17 8.26
C TYR A 116 -8.31 -4.47 7.99
N THR A 117 -9.00 -3.55 7.30
CA THR A 117 -10.44 -3.67 7.00
C THR A 117 -10.73 -4.75 5.97
N ASN A 118 -9.75 -5.10 5.13
CA ASN A 118 -9.86 -6.16 4.14
C ASN A 118 -8.53 -6.90 3.99
N GLN A 119 -8.62 -8.19 3.74
CA GLN A 119 -7.50 -9.03 3.34
C GLN A 119 -7.22 -8.89 1.84
N HIS A 120 -6.07 -9.38 1.39
CA HIS A 120 -5.80 -9.49 -0.04
C HIS A 120 -6.74 -10.50 -0.69
N LEU A 121 -7.51 -10.06 -1.68
CA LEU A 121 -8.31 -10.95 -2.52
C LEU A 121 -7.45 -11.43 -3.67
N LEU A 122 -6.82 -12.59 -3.49
CA LEU A 122 -5.80 -13.11 -4.39
C LEU A 122 -6.41 -13.92 -5.54
N THR A 123 -5.91 -13.67 -6.74
CA THR A 123 -6.16 -14.49 -7.93
C THR A 123 -4.85 -15.11 -8.37
N LYS A 124 -4.83 -16.44 -8.44
CA LYS A 124 -3.66 -17.23 -8.81
C LYS A 124 -3.43 -17.17 -10.32
N THR A 125 -2.19 -16.95 -10.72
CA THR A 125 -1.68 -17.19 -12.07
C THR A 125 -0.70 -18.35 -12.02
N ALA A 126 -1.01 -19.43 -12.72
CA ALA A 126 -0.17 -20.62 -12.76
C ALA A 126 1.19 -20.33 -13.43
N ALA A 127 2.20 -21.08 -13.03
CA ALA A 127 3.51 -21.00 -13.66
C ALA A 127 3.43 -21.40 -15.15
N LYS A 128 4.14 -20.66 -15.99
CA LYS A 128 4.35 -20.95 -17.41
C LYS A 128 5.86 -21.05 -17.66
N ALA A 129 6.33 -22.16 -18.21
CA ALA A 129 7.72 -22.31 -18.57
C ALA A 129 8.12 -21.29 -19.65
N ALA A 130 9.32 -20.75 -19.55
CA ALA A 130 9.90 -19.94 -20.62
C ALA A 130 10.27 -20.84 -21.81
N THR A 131 10.11 -20.33 -23.02
CA THR A 131 10.58 -20.96 -24.26
C THR A 131 11.78 -20.23 -24.82
N CYS A 132 12.31 -20.68 -25.96
CA CYS A 132 13.44 -20.01 -26.60
C CYS A 132 13.13 -18.58 -27.05
N THR A 133 11.88 -18.30 -27.37
CA THR A 133 11.41 -17.03 -27.94
C THR A 133 10.47 -16.25 -27.03
N GLU A 134 9.81 -16.94 -26.08
CA GLU A 134 8.82 -16.34 -25.19
C GLU A 134 9.27 -16.42 -23.74
N SER A 135 8.99 -15.35 -23.00
CA SER A 135 9.12 -15.34 -21.55
C SER A 135 8.06 -16.24 -20.91
N GLY A 136 8.43 -16.89 -19.83
CA GLY A 136 7.52 -17.60 -18.93
C GLY A 136 7.19 -16.74 -17.71
N ASN A 137 6.55 -17.37 -16.74
CA ASN A 137 6.34 -16.80 -15.41
C ASN A 137 6.45 -17.87 -14.33
N LYS A 138 6.85 -17.47 -13.13
CA LYS A 138 6.66 -18.25 -11.92
C LYS A 138 5.17 -18.31 -11.60
N GLU A 139 4.77 -19.21 -10.73
CA GLU A 139 3.46 -19.12 -10.09
C GLU A 139 3.40 -17.85 -9.25
N TYR A 140 2.33 -17.06 -9.36
CA TYR A 140 2.14 -15.85 -8.59
C TYR A 140 0.66 -15.56 -8.35
N TRP A 141 0.38 -14.66 -7.43
CA TRP A 141 -0.96 -14.17 -7.11
C TRP A 141 -1.04 -12.67 -7.31
N THR A 142 -2.18 -12.19 -7.77
CA THR A 142 -2.48 -10.76 -7.89
C THR A 142 -3.66 -10.41 -7.00
N CYS A 143 -3.52 -9.40 -6.17
CA CYS A 143 -4.62 -8.92 -5.36
C CYS A 143 -5.58 -8.05 -6.18
N LYS A 144 -6.86 -8.43 -6.23
CA LYS A 144 -7.92 -7.65 -6.92
C LYS A 144 -8.16 -6.26 -6.30
N HIS A 145 -7.88 -6.09 -5.00
CA HIS A 145 -8.12 -4.82 -4.31
C HIS A 145 -6.98 -3.81 -4.53
N CYS A 146 -5.73 -4.23 -4.36
CA CYS A 146 -4.58 -3.33 -4.41
C CYS A 146 -3.69 -3.49 -5.65
N GLY A 147 -3.94 -4.50 -6.49
CA GLY A 147 -3.14 -4.76 -7.70
C GLY A 147 -1.74 -5.31 -7.46
N LYS A 148 -1.31 -5.46 -6.21
CA LYS A 148 0.02 -5.98 -5.86
C LYS A 148 0.20 -7.44 -6.24
N TYR A 149 1.44 -7.84 -6.53
CA TYR A 149 1.85 -9.20 -6.88
C TYR A 149 2.47 -9.90 -5.67
N PHE A 150 2.26 -11.22 -5.55
CA PHE A 150 2.78 -12.04 -4.45
C PHE A 150 3.26 -13.38 -5.01
N LEU A 151 4.31 -13.95 -4.39
CA LEU A 151 4.81 -15.29 -4.69
C LEU A 151 4.27 -16.36 -3.70
N SER A 152 3.29 -16.00 -2.88
CA SER A 152 2.58 -16.87 -1.95
C SER A 152 1.09 -16.53 -1.93
N ASP A 153 0.28 -17.41 -1.38
CA ASP A 153 -1.16 -17.25 -1.20
C ASP A 153 -1.54 -16.60 0.15
N ASP A 154 -0.59 -15.95 0.81
CA ASP A 154 -0.84 -15.23 2.05
C ASP A 154 -1.75 -14.03 1.80
N THR A 155 -2.94 -14.06 2.36
CA THR A 155 -3.96 -13.00 2.21
C THR A 155 -3.86 -11.91 3.27
N ASN A 156 -3.03 -12.10 4.29
CA ASN A 156 -2.90 -11.14 5.38
C ASN A 156 -2.06 -9.94 4.95
N PRO A 157 -2.60 -8.70 4.91
CA PRO A 157 -1.86 -7.51 4.52
C PRO A 157 -0.64 -7.20 5.38
N GLU A 158 -0.58 -7.76 6.59
CA GLU A 158 0.53 -7.56 7.52
C GLU A 158 1.73 -8.45 7.19
N THR A 159 1.48 -9.69 6.79
CA THR A 159 2.52 -10.71 6.56
C THR A 159 2.80 -10.96 5.09
N ALA A 160 1.82 -10.73 4.21
CA ALA A 160 1.96 -10.92 2.78
C ALA A 160 3.04 -10.00 2.19
N LYS A 161 4.08 -10.61 1.62
CA LYS A 161 5.18 -9.88 0.98
C LYS A 161 4.89 -9.65 -0.49
N ALA A 162 4.54 -8.40 -0.83
CA ALA A 162 4.40 -7.99 -2.22
C ALA A 162 5.75 -8.00 -2.94
N VAL A 163 5.73 -8.30 -4.23
CA VAL A 163 6.89 -8.30 -5.12
C VAL A 163 6.59 -7.42 -6.35
N GLU A 164 7.64 -6.99 -7.04
CA GLU A 164 7.48 -6.31 -8.32
C GLU A 164 7.01 -7.30 -9.41
N GLN A 165 6.24 -6.83 -10.39
CA GLN A 165 5.77 -7.68 -11.50
C GLN A 165 6.92 -8.38 -12.22
N SER A 166 8.06 -7.70 -12.38
CA SER A 166 9.27 -8.26 -12.99
C SER A 166 9.79 -9.51 -12.29
N GLU A 167 9.59 -9.63 -10.99
CA GLU A 167 10.02 -10.80 -10.20
C GLU A 167 9.18 -12.06 -10.50
N THR A 168 7.98 -11.89 -11.07
CA THR A 168 7.11 -12.98 -11.48
C THR A 168 7.47 -13.53 -12.86
N ILE A 169 8.28 -12.80 -13.64
CA ILE A 169 8.61 -13.13 -15.03
C ILE A 169 9.85 -14.01 -15.09
N LEU A 170 9.80 -15.06 -15.92
CA LEU A 170 10.95 -15.86 -16.33
C LEU A 170 11.39 -15.39 -17.72
N PRO A 171 12.63 -14.90 -17.88
CA PRO A 171 13.10 -14.43 -19.20
C PRO A 171 13.09 -15.57 -20.23
N ALA A 172 12.92 -15.24 -21.50
CA ALA A 172 13.01 -16.20 -22.58
C ALA A 172 14.40 -16.87 -22.61
N LEU A 173 14.43 -18.16 -22.90
CA LEU A 173 15.67 -18.94 -23.03
C LEU A 173 16.34 -18.57 -24.36
N LYS A 174 17.22 -17.57 -24.31
CA LYS A 174 17.99 -17.17 -25.49
C LYS A 174 19.05 -18.22 -25.78
N HIS A 175 18.88 -19.02 -26.83
CA HIS A 175 19.98 -19.88 -27.33
C HIS A 175 21.07 -19.03 -27.96
N LYS A 176 22.31 -19.19 -27.53
CA LYS A 176 23.47 -18.49 -28.10
C LYS A 176 23.75 -18.91 -29.56
N ASN A 177 23.23 -20.06 -30.02
CA ASN A 177 23.34 -20.57 -31.37
C ASN A 177 21.95 -21.01 -31.83
N ALA A 178 21.20 -20.14 -32.47
CA ALA A 178 20.14 -20.58 -33.35
C ALA A 178 20.82 -21.28 -34.53
N ILE A 179 20.80 -22.61 -34.56
CA ILE A 179 21.15 -23.33 -35.76
C ILE A 179 20.12 -22.94 -36.81
N THR A 180 20.45 -21.96 -37.64
CA THR A 180 19.75 -21.76 -38.91
C THR A 180 19.95 -23.08 -39.64
N ARG A 181 18.88 -23.86 -39.79
CA ARG A 181 18.86 -24.95 -40.78
C ARG A 181 19.14 -24.29 -42.10
N GLY A 182 20.37 -24.42 -42.53
CA GLY A 182 20.78 -23.98 -43.86
C GLY A 182 19.85 -24.64 -44.88
N ALA A 183 19.45 -23.86 -45.86
CA ALA A 183 18.74 -24.38 -47.02
C ALA A 183 19.53 -25.57 -47.52
N VAL A 184 18.82 -26.69 -47.75
CA VAL A 184 19.42 -27.87 -48.36
C VAL A 184 19.93 -27.46 -49.74
N GLU A 185 21.23 -27.53 -49.94
CA GLU A 185 21.82 -27.34 -51.27
C GLU A 185 21.15 -28.29 -52.27
N PRO A 186 20.92 -27.85 -53.49
CA PRO A 186 20.15 -28.64 -54.47
C PRO A 186 20.85 -29.96 -54.88
N ASN A 187 22.00 -30.30 -54.39
CA ASN A 187 22.73 -31.53 -54.67
C ASN A 187 22.74 -32.59 -53.54
N GLY A 188 21.90 -32.39 -52.46
CA GLY A 188 21.56 -33.48 -51.54
C GLY A 188 22.65 -33.88 -50.51
N THR A 189 23.76 -33.14 -50.35
CA THR A 189 24.76 -33.40 -49.33
C THR A 189 24.35 -32.79 -47.98
N LYS A 190 24.10 -33.63 -46.97
CA LYS A 190 23.85 -33.20 -45.58
C LYS A 190 25.15 -32.61 -44.97
N PRO A 191 25.13 -31.42 -44.38
CA PRO A 191 26.24 -30.94 -43.58
C PRO A 191 26.46 -31.87 -42.37
N GLY A 192 27.73 -32.25 -42.14
CA GLY A 192 28.10 -33.12 -41.03
C GLY A 192 27.79 -32.50 -39.68
N TYR A 193 27.21 -33.28 -38.78
CA TYR A 193 27.09 -32.96 -37.36
C TYR A 193 28.45 -32.99 -36.71
N SER A 194 29.03 -31.87 -36.36
CA SER A 194 30.06 -31.80 -35.33
C SER A 194 29.38 -31.75 -33.97
N GLY A 195 29.34 -32.89 -33.31
CA GLY A 195 28.89 -32.98 -31.96
C GLY A 195 29.93 -32.40 -31.01
N ASP A 196 29.63 -31.32 -30.34
CA ASP A 196 30.34 -30.94 -29.14
C ASP A 196 29.54 -31.38 -27.90
N ARG A 197 30.26 -32.14 -27.07
CA ARG A 197 29.83 -32.68 -25.78
C ARG A 197 29.67 -31.58 -24.75
#